data_96a71f41dc8bb6d3857de0a93e0788d5
#
_entry.id   96a71f41dc8bb6d3857de0a93e0788d5
#
_cell.length_a   1.000
_cell.length_b   1.000
_cell.length_c   1.000
_cell.angle_alpha   90.00
_cell.angle_beta   90.00
_cell.angle_gamma   90.00
#
_symmetry.space_group_name_H-M   'P 1'
#
loop_
_entity.id
_entity.type
_entity.pdbx_description
1 polymer ?
#
loop_
_entity_poly.entity_id
_entity_poly.type
_entity_poly.pdbx_seq_one_letter_code
_entity_poly.pdbx_strand_id
1 'polypeptide(L)'
;VDVLHDLDLRAFLARHRNAHAEASIALTRVQDPTLYGLVDTDGSGRIRRFLEKPSQDEITCDTINAGAYLFEPSALDLIPAGVPYSLERGLFPRLLQEGRRMHGFLLDGYWTDIGTVDKYLQVNLDALSGASPLALPKAGQRGALLLEKGARLGKGVTHEEGGRTLLGAGCKIGEGVRFLGSVCVGAHSRIGRGALLRDCVILEGATVGEGARLERCIIGRGSRVGADCTVGPGTALGAGSSVSDFSRL
;
A
#
# COMPACT_ATOMS: atom_id res chain seq x y z
N VAL A 1 6.67 9.88 2.99
CA VAL A 1 5.23 9.61 2.78
C VAL A 1 5.13 8.28 2.09
N ASP A 2 4.43 7.33 2.73
CA ASP A 2 4.28 5.97 2.21
C ASP A 2 2.88 5.86 1.58
N VAL A 3 2.73 6.41 0.38
CA VAL A 3 1.48 6.36 -0.38
C VAL A 3 1.62 5.60 -1.68
N LEU A 4 0.56 4.94 -2.06
CA LEU A 4 0.39 4.31 -3.35
C LEU A 4 -0.79 4.94 -4.08
N HIS A 5 -0.57 5.33 -5.33
CA HIS A 5 -1.60 5.98 -6.15
C HIS A 5 -1.37 5.71 -7.64
N ASP A 6 -2.39 5.94 -8.44
CA ASP A 6 -2.37 5.85 -9.91
C ASP A 6 -2.41 7.22 -10.62
N LEU A 7 -1.87 8.25 -9.96
CA LEU A 7 -1.82 9.61 -10.49
C LEU A 7 -1.21 9.67 -11.89
N ASP A 8 -1.96 10.19 -12.86
CA ASP A 8 -1.40 10.59 -14.16
C ASP A 8 -0.54 11.85 -13.99
N LEU A 9 0.78 11.64 -13.89
CA LEU A 9 1.76 12.72 -13.72
C LEU A 9 1.75 13.72 -14.87
N ARG A 10 1.41 13.29 -16.10
CA ARG A 10 1.36 14.19 -17.27
C ARG A 10 0.15 15.11 -17.18
N ALA A 11 -1.00 14.55 -16.84
CA ALA A 11 -2.22 15.34 -16.62
C ALA A 11 -2.04 16.30 -15.43
N PHE A 12 -1.40 15.84 -14.33
CA PHE A 12 -1.10 16.66 -13.16
C PHE A 12 -0.19 17.85 -13.52
N LEU A 13 0.89 17.62 -14.27
CA LEU A 13 1.79 18.68 -14.73
C LEU A 13 1.09 19.66 -15.68
N ALA A 14 0.25 19.16 -16.59
CA ALA A 14 -0.50 20.02 -17.50
C ALA A 14 -1.46 20.95 -16.74
N ARG A 15 -2.18 20.41 -15.75
CA ARG A 15 -3.08 21.20 -14.90
C ARG A 15 -2.32 22.22 -14.05
N HIS A 16 -1.16 21.85 -13.48
CA HIS A 16 -0.29 22.78 -12.74
C HIS A 16 0.10 24.00 -13.60
N ARG A 17 0.55 23.76 -14.83
CA ARG A 17 0.92 24.82 -15.77
C ARG A 17 -0.26 25.68 -16.18
N ASN A 18 -1.40 25.07 -16.50
CA ASN A 18 -2.61 25.78 -16.91
C ASN A 18 -3.16 26.69 -15.79
N ALA A 19 -3.01 26.26 -14.52
CA ALA A 19 -3.39 27.06 -13.36
C ALA A 19 -2.35 28.15 -13.03
N HIS A 20 -1.21 28.18 -13.73
CA HIS A 20 -0.06 29.04 -13.36
C HIS A 20 0.26 28.94 -11.87
N ALA A 21 0.16 27.73 -11.33
CA ALA A 21 0.37 27.48 -9.91
C ALA A 21 1.86 27.55 -9.56
N GLU A 22 2.17 28.05 -8.39
CA GLU A 22 3.52 28.03 -7.83
C GLU A 22 3.74 26.76 -6.99
N ALA A 23 2.66 26.22 -6.46
CA ALA A 23 2.62 24.90 -5.84
C ALA A 23 1.31 24.19 -6.17
N SER A 24 1.39 22.89 -6.44
CA SER A 24 0.20 22.05 -6.65
C SER A 24 0.28 20.82 -5.74
N ILE A 25 -0.86 20.46 -5.19
CA ILE A 25 -1.03 19.29 -4.32
C ILE A 25 -2.04 18.37 -4.98
N ALA A 26 -1.67 17.09 -5.15
CA ALA A 26 -2.62 16.06 -5.47
C ALA A 26 -3.53 15.80 -4.26
N LEU A 27 -4.83 15.72 -4.48
CA LEU A 27 -5.84 15.54 -3.45
C LEU A 27 -6.56 14.21 -3.63
N THR A 28 -7.03 13.63 -2.54
CA THR A 28 -7.95 12.50 -2.56
C THR A 28 -9.06 12.72 -1.54
N ARG A 29 -10.15 11.94 -1.65
CA ARG A 29 -11.25 11.98 -0.68
C ARG A 29 -11.12 10.84 0.30
N VAL A 30 -11.38 11.13 1.57
CA VAL A 30 -11.40 10.13 2.64
C VAL A 30 -12.62 10.32 3.53
N GLN A 31 -13.04 9.25 4.21
CA GLN A 31 -14.15 9.33 5.16
C GLN A 31 -13.76 10.06 6.45
N ASP A 32 -12.51 9.88 6.90
CA ASP A 32 -11.97 10.53 8.10
C ASP A 32 -10.70 11.33 7.77
N PRO A 33 -10.79 12.65 7.64
CA PRO A 33 -9.64 13.52 7.38
C PRO A 33 -8.73 13.78 8.57
N THR A 34 -9.10 13.41 9.79
CA THR A 34 -8.37 13.78 11.03
C THR A 34 -6.92 13.31 11.08
N LEU A 35 -6.59 12.27 10.31
CA LEU A 35 -5.24 11.69 10.27
C LEU A 35 -4.32 12.34 9.22
N TYR A 36 -4.86 13.25 8.40
CA TYR A 36 -4.20 13.77 7.20
C TYR A 36 -4.19 15.28 7.17
N GLY A 37 -3.51 15.85 6.18
CA GLY A 37 -3.61 17.29 5.88
C GLY A 37 -4.90 17.58 5.11
N LEU A 38 -5.86 18.26 5.75
CA LEU A 38 -7.08 18.75 5.13
C LEU A 38 -6.77 19.85 4.13
N VAL A 39 -7.34 19.79 2.94
CA VAL A 39 -7.13 20.79 1.89
C VAL A 39 -8.48 21.28 1.37
N ASP A 40 -8.80 22.52 1.67
CA ASP A 40 -10.01 23.17 1.18
C ASP A 40 -9.71 23.99 -0.08
N THR A 41 -10.51 23.80 -1.11
CA THR A 41 -10.36 24.46 -2.42
C THR A 41 -11.63 25.19 -2.82
N ASP A 42 -11.47 26.27 -3.59
CA ASP A 42 -12.61 26.88 -4.25
C ASP A 42 -13.04 26.12 -5.53
N GLY A 43 -14.11 26.56 -6.16
CA GLY A 43 -14.66 25.93 -7.37
C GLY A 43 -13.71 25.91 -8.58
N SER A 44 -12.60 26.67 -8.56
CA SER A 44 -11.55 26.64 -9.58
C SER A 44 -10.42 25.65 -9.23
N GLY A 45 -10.43 25.08 -8.01
CA GLY A 45 -9.38 24.22 -7.49
C GLY A 45 -8.26 24.99 -6.78
N ARG A 46 -8.36 26.32 -6.63
CA ARG A 46 -7.38 27.09 -5.86
C ARG A 46 -7.51 26.75 -4.38
N ILE A 47 -6.37 26.39 -3.75
CA ILE A 47 -6.34 26.08 -2.31
C ILE A 47 -6.57 27.35 -1.50
N ARG A 48 -7.54 27.29 -0.59
CA ARG A 48 -7.94 28.37 0.32
C ARG A 48 -7.48 28.11 1.74
N ARG A 49 -7.40 26.85 2.13
CA ARG A 49 -7.00 26.43 3.47
C ARG A 49 -6.22 25.12 3.40
N PHE A 50 -5.18 25.04 4.20
CA PHE A 50 -4.46 23.80 4.48
C PHE A 50 -4.37 23.64 6.00
N LEU A 51 -4.77 22.47 6.54
CA LEU A 51 -4.74 22.22 7.97
C LEU A 51 -4.23 20.79 8.23
N GLU A 52 -3.09 20.69 8.86
CA GLU A 52 -2.45 19.40 9.17
C GLU A 52 -3.10 18.76 10.40
N LYS A 53 -3.66 17.57 10.22
CA LYS A 53 -4.34 16.79 11.27
C LYS A 53 -5.39 17.59 12.03
N PRO A 54 -6.48 18.00 11.36
CA PRO A 54 -7.54 18.78 11.96
C PRO A 54 -8.24 18.02 13.09
N SER A 55 -8.76 18.75 14.07
CA SER A 55 -9.76 18.23 14.98
C SER A 55 -11.12 18.05 14.28
N GLN A 56 -12.02 17.28 14.85
CA GLN A 56 -13.33 16.99 14.25
C GLN A 56 -14.16 18.24 13.94
N ASP A 57 -14.08 19.26 14.78
CA ASP A 57 -14.78 20.54 14.61
C ASP A 57 -14.15 21.46 13.56
N GLU A 58 -12.93 21.15 13.10
CA GLU A 58 -12.24 21.91 12.06
C GLU A 58 -12.45 21.32 10.65
N ILE A 59 -13.11 20.17 10.53
CA ILE A 59 -13.36 19.50 9.25
C ILE A 59 -14.41 20.27 8.46
N THR A 60 -13.99 20.82 7.31
CA THR A 60 -14.86 21.57 6.38
C THR A 60 -15.10 20.86 5.06
N CYS A 61 -14.28 19.85 4.75
CA CYS A 61 -14.35 19.08 3.51
C CYS A 61 -13.82 17.65 3.71
N ASP A 62 -13.95 16.81 2.72
CA ASP A 62 -13.47 15.43 2.70
C ASP A 62 -12.17 15.25 1.91
N THR A 63 -11.61 16.34 1.38
CA THR A 63 -10.40 16.34 0.56
C THR A 63 -9.15 16.51 1.41
N ILE A 64 -8.18 15.64 1.16
CA ILE A 64 -6.91 15.60 1.88
C ILE A 64 -5.70 15.65 0.93
N ASN A 65 -4.57 15.99 1.48
CA ASN A 65 -3.26 15.90 0.85
C ASN A 65 -2.92 14.43 0.51
N ALA A 66 -2.82 14.13 -0.78
CA ALA A 66 -2.51 12.79 -1.27
C ALA A 66 -1.00 12.48 -1.35
N GLY A 67 -0.13 13.39 -0.91
CA GLY A 67 1.32 13.15 -0.79
C GLY A 67 2.12 13.32 -2.08
N ALA A 68 1.54 13.86 -3.16
CA ALA A 68 2.25 14.18 -4.40
C ALA A 68 2.15 15.67 -4.71
N TYR A 69 3.29 16.26 -5.10
CA TYR A 69 3.41 17.72 -5.23
C TYR A 69 4.13 18.11 -6.51
N LEU A 70 3.80 19.31 -7.01
CA LEU A 70 4.59 20.04 -8.00
C LEU A 70 4.90 21.43 -7.44
N PHE A 71 6.14 21.84 -7.57
CA PHE A 71 6.60 23.16 -7.12
C PHE A 71 7.35 23.87 -8.23
N GLU A 72 7.07 25.16 -8.39
CA GLU A 72 7.99 26.04 -9.09
C GLU A 72 9.22 26.32 -8.21
N PRO A 73 10.42 26.51 -8.77
CA PRO A 73 11.63 26.77 -7.99
C PRO A 73 11.47 27.90 -6.96
N SER A 74 10.77 28.97 -7.32
CA SER A 74 10.52 30.13 -6.45
C SER A 74 9.73 29.78 -5.18
N ALA A 75 8.93 28.71 -5.18
CA ALA A 75 8.25 28.24 -3.96
C ALA A 75 9.23 27.48 -3.04
N LEU A 76 10.19 26.75 -3.62
CA LEU A 76 11.21 26.02 -2.84
C LEU A 76 12.25 26.96 -2.21
N ASP A 77 12.49 28.14 -2.80
CA ASP A 77 13.38 29.17 -2.23
C ASP A 77 12.92 29.67 -0.84
N LEU A 78 11.66 29.42 -0.50
CA LEU A 78 11.12 29.72 0.83
C LEU A 78 11.55 28.73 1.92
N ILE A 79 12.14 27.60 1.54
CA ILE A 79 12.57 26.59 2.50
C ILE A 79 13.97 26.98 3.01
N PRO A 80 14.15 27.15 4.33
CA PRO A 80 15.47 27.48 4.89
C PRO A 80 16.50 26.38 4.61
N ALA A 81 17.67 26.75 4.14
CA ALA A 81 18.74 25.80 3.89
C ALA A 81 19.33 25.22 5.20
N GLY A 82 19.67 23.94 5.19
CA GLY A 82 20.42 23.29 6.26
C GLY A 82 19.63 22.96 7.53
N VAL A 83 18.31 23.12 7.53
CA VAL A 83 17.44 22.76 8.68
C VAL A 83 16.29 21.85 8.24
N PRO A 84 15.81 20.95 9.10
CA PRO A 84 14.56 20.21 8.84
C PRO A 84 13.40 21.17 8.70
N TYR A 85 12.61 21.03 7.64
CA TYR A 85 11.48 21.90 7.38
C TYR A 85 10.27 21.08 6.88
N SER A 86 9.12 21.25 7.53
CA SER A 86 7.89 20.58 7.12
C SER A 86 7.19 21.33 5.98
N LEU A 87 6.77 20.63 4.96
CA LEU A 87 5.92 21.21 3.92
C LEU A 87 4.56 21.59 4.50
N GLU A 88 3.95 20.70 5.29
CA GLU A 88 2.60 20.81 5.80
C GLU A 88 2.46 21.90 6.87
N ARG A 89 3.44 21.99 7.77
CA ARG A 89 3.42 22.95 8.90
C ARG A 89 4.17 24.24 8.63
N GLY A 90 4.99 24.26 7.59
CA GLY A 90 5.83 25.41 7.24
C GLY A 90 5.51 25.97 5.87
N LEU A 91 5.81 25.24 4.79
CA LEU A 91 5.76 25.79 3.44
C LEU A 91 4.33 26.10 2.98
N PHE A 92 3.39 25.18 3.12
CA PHE A 92 2.02 25.40 2.63
C PHE A 92 1.31 26.55 3.36
N PRO A 93 1.35 26.66 4.71
CA PRO A 93 0.81 27.84 5.40
C PRO A 93 1.48 29.13 4.96
N ARG A 94 2.80 29.13 4.78
CA ARG A 94 3.54 30.33 4.33
C ARG A 94 3.13 30.77 2.92
N LEU A 95 3.05 29.82 1.96
CA LEU A 95 2.58 30.12 0.60
C LEU A 95 1.17 30.73 0.61
N LEU A 96 0.26 30.20 1.44
CA LEU A 96 -1.10 30.75 1.59
C LEU A 96 -1.09 32.15 2.19
N GLN A 97 -0.31 32.39 3.24
CA GLN A 97 -0.18 33.72 3.89
C GLN A 97 0.41 34.76 2.94
N GLU A 98 1.37 34.40 2.09
CA GLU A 98 1.95 35.27 1.08
C GLU A 98 1.06 35.42 -0.17
N GLY A 99 -0.14 34.80 -0.19
CA GLY A 99 -1.08 34.90 -1.31
C GLY A 99 -0.61 34.21 -2.59
N ARG A 100 0.40 33.34 -2.49
CA ARG A 100 0.93 32.54 -3.62
C ARG A 100 -0.14 31.65 -4.23
N ARG A 101 0.01 31.32 -5.51
CA ARG A 101 -0.97 30.50 -6.22
C ARG A 101 -0.72 29.01 -5.91
N MET A 102 -1.52 28.48 -5.00
CA MET A 102 -1.58 27.06 -4.70
C MET A 102 -2.82 26.42 -5.32
N HIS A 103 -2.66 25.24 -5.93
CA HIS A 103 -3.75 24.54 -6.60
C HIS A 103 -3.86 23.09 -6.15
N GLY A 104 -5.07 22.65 -5.84
CA GLY A 104 -5.39 21.26 -5.51
C GLY A 104 -5.97 20.54 -6.73
N PHE A 105 -5.53 19.31 -6.97
CA PHE A 105 -6.01 18.46 -8.06
C PHE A 105 -6.51 17.15 -7.51
N LEU A 106 -7.82 16.95 -7.55
CA LEU A 106 -8.44 15.72 -7.11
C LEU A 106 -8.03 14.55 -8.00
N LEU A 107 -7.59 13.47 -7.37
CA LEU A 107 -7.34 12.18 -7.99
C LEU A 107 -8.68 11.45 -8.17
N ASP A 108 -8.91 10.92 -9.35
CA ASP A 108 -10.10 10.14 -9.70
C ASP A 108 -9.82 8.63 -9.62
N GLY A 109 -8.73 8.21 -8.99
CA GLY A 109 -8.24 6.85 -9.02
C GLY A 109 -7.91 6.26 -7.65
N TYR A 110 -7.14 5.18 -7.68
CA TYR A 110 -6.71 4.48 -6.48
C TYR A 110 -5.72 5.32 -5.67
N TRP A 111 -5.99 5.44 -4.39
CA TRP A 111 -5.07 6.03 -3.42
C TRP A 111 -5.16 5.29 -2.09
N THR A 112 -4.02 5.03 -1.50
CA THR A 112 -3.93 4.54 -0.12
C THR A 112 -2.59 4.91 0.50
N ASP A 113 -2.57 5.22 1.78
CA ASP A 113 -1.34 5.27 2.55
C ASP A 113 -1.02 3.85 3.08
N ILE A 114 0.25 3.45 3.10
CA ILE A 114 0.69 2.12 3.53
C ILE A 114 1.46 2.16 4.85
N GLY A 115 1.19 3.14 5.67
CA GLY A 115 1.87 3.38 6.94
C GLY A 115 1.55 2.38 8.07
N THR A 116 0.64 1.41 7.85
CA THR A 116 0.32 0.36 8.82
C THR A 116 0.38 -1.04 8.22
N VAL A 117 0.54 -2.07 9.08
CA VAL A 117 0.55 -3.49 8.68
C VAL A 117 -0.73 -3.84 7.91
N ASP A 118 -1.89 -3.44 8.42
CA ASP A 118 -3.18 -3.73 7.79
C ASP A 118 -3.32 -3.09 6.41
N LYS A 119 -2.90 -1.83 6.26
CA LYS A 119 -2.93 -1.14 4.97
C LYS A 119 -1.95 -1.74 3.97
N TYR A 120 -0.74 -2.10 4.41
CA TYR A 120 0.21 -2.82 3.57
C TYR A 120 -0.34 -4.17 3.11
N LEU A 121 -0.96 -4.94 4.01
CA LEU A 121 -1.64 -6.19 3.67
C LEU A 121 -2.74 -5.92 2.63
N GLN A 122 -3.63 -4.97 2.91
CA GLN A 122 -4.79 -4.67 2.05
C GLN A 122 -4.37 -4.29 0.63
N VAL A 123 -3.34 -3.46 0.46
CA VAL A 123 -2.80 -3.09 -0.87
C VAL A 123 -2.38 -4.31 -1.69
N ASN A 124 -1.73 -5.30 -1.06
CA ASN A 124 -1.35 -6.53 -1.74
C ASN A 124 -2.59 -7.37 -2.14
N LEU A 125 -3.60 -7.42 -1.29
CA LEU A 125 -4.86 -8.10 -1.59
C LEU A 125 -5.63 -7.39 -2.71
N ASP A 126 -5.68 -6.05 -2.71
CA ASP A 126 -6.30 -5.23 -3.74
C ASP A 126 -5.63 -5.43 -5.10
N ALA A 127 -4.30 -5.50 -5.15
CA ALA A 127 -3.58 -5.81 -6.37
C ALA A 127 -3.96 -7.19 -6.94
N LEU A 128 -4.07 -8.19 -6.09
CA LEU A 128 -4.44 -9.55 -6.49
C LEU A 128 -5.91 -9.65 -6.92
N SER A 129 -6.81 -8.93 -6.27
CA SER A 129 -8.25 -8.90 -6.63
C SER A 129 -8.52 -8.07 -7.89
N GLY A 130 -7.61 -7.18 -8.27
CA GLY A 130 -7.78 -6.23 -9.36
C GLY A 130 -8.46 -4.93 -8.94
N ALA A 131 -8.66 -4.71 -7.64
CA ALA A 131 -9.18 -3.45 -7.10
C ALA A 131 -8.15 -2.31 -7.14
N SER A 132 -6.86 -2.64 -7.22
CA SER A 132 -5.77 -1.69 -7.38
C SER A 132 -5.23 -1.70 -8.82
N PRO A 133 -4.80 -0.55 -9.36
CA PRO A 133 -4.20 -0.45 -10.70
C PRO A 133 -2.78 -1.01 -10.79
N LEU A 134 -2.26 -1.54 -9.70
CA LEU A 134 -0.93 -2.13 -9.65
C LEU A 134 -0.79 -3.26 -10.65
N ALA A 135 0.20 -3.14 -11.53
CA ALA A 135 0.53 -4.20 -12.47
C ALA A 135 1.11 -5.40 -11.72
N LEU A 136 0.43 -6.55 -11.83
CA LEU A 136 1.00 -7.81 -11.35
C LEU A 136 2.17 -8.24 -12.25
N PRO A 137 3.17 -8.95 -11.71
CA PRO A 137 4.26 -9.48 -12.51
C PRO A 137 3.73 -10.44 -13.59
N LYS A 138 4.49 -10.58 -14.69
CA LYS A 138 4.16 -11.54 -15.74
C LYS A 138 4.23 -12.95 -15.19
N ALA A 139 3.11 -13.63 -15.14
CA ALA A 139 2.98 -14.99 -14.59
C ALA A 139 2.13 -15.86 -15.52
N GLY A 140 2.42 -17.16 -15.56
CA GLY A 140 1.51 -18.13 -16.12
C GLY A 140 0.26 -18.25 -15.25
N GLN A 141 -0.89 -18.55 -15.84
CA GLN A 141 -2.15 -18.64 -15.09
C GLN A 141 -2.69 -20.07 -15.11
N ARG A 142 -3.10 -20.54 -13.93
CA ARG A 142 -3.81 -21.82 -13.75
C ARG A 142 -5.00 -21.58 -12.81
N GLY A 143 -6.17 -21.33 -13.37
CA GLY A 143 -7.33 -20.88 -12.60
C GLY A 143 -7.02 -19.56 -11.88
N ALA A 144 -7.20 -19.51 -10.57
CA ALA A 144 -6.90 -18.37 -9.73
C ALA A 144 -5.40 -18.28 -9.33
N LEU A 145 -4.58 -19.27 -9.69
CA LEU A 145 -3.15 -19.26 -9.38
C LEU A 145 -2.36 -18.57 -10.49
N LEU A 146 -1.57 -17.59 -10.12
CA LEU A 146 -0.60 -16.88 -10.97
C LEU A 146 0.79 -17.41 -10.62
N LEU A 147 1.47 -18.03 -11.58
CA LEU A 147 2.76 -18.69 -11.35
C LEU A 147 3.88 -17.98 -12.09
N GLU A 148 4.84 -17.46 -11.37
CA GLU A 148 6.08 -16.97 -11.95
C GLU A 148 7.02 -18.12 -12.32
N LYS A 149 8.08 -17.79 -13.06
CA LYS A 149 9.04 -18.77 -13.57
C LYS A 149 9.63 -19.64 -12.46
N GLY A 150 9.53 -20.97 -12.62
CA GLY A 150 10.12 -21.92 -11.70
C GLY A 150 9.30 -22.20 -10.43
N ALA A 151 8.13 -21.58 -10.25
CA ALA A 151 7.20 -21.95 -9.19
C ALA A 151 6.76 -23.41 -9.34
N ARG A 152 6.75 -24.17 -8.24
CA ARG A 152 6.42 -25.60 -8.23
C ARG A 152 5.26 -25.88 -7.29
N LEU A 153 4.26 -26.61 -7.76
CA LEU A 153 3.09 -27.03 -7.00
C LEU A 153 3.15 -28.53 -6.68
N GLY A 154 2.89 -28.86 -5.42
CA GLY A 154 2.60 -30.22 -4.99
C GLY A 154 1.24 -30.73 -5.51
N LYS A 155 0.96 -32.01 -5.34
CA LYS A 155 -0.34 -32.59 -5.66
C LYS A 155 -1.43 -32.05 -4.73
N GLY A 156 -2.66 -31.92 -5.22
CA GLY A 156 -3.80 -31.54 -4.39
C GLY A 156 -3.78 -30.10 -3.87
N VAL A 157 -2.95 -29.21 -4.45
CA VAL A 157 -3.00 -27.77 -4.13
C VAL A 157 -4.30 -27.18 -4.67
N THR A 158 -5.04 -26.49 -3.81
CA THR A 158 -6.34 -25.85 -4.16
C THR A 158 -6.30 -24.35 -3.90
N HIS A 159 -7.19 -23.64 -4.60
CA HIS A 159 -7.54 -22.27 -4.33
C HIS A 159 -9.04 -22.14 -4.20
N GLU A 160 -9.51 -21.49 -3.14
CA GLU A 160 -10.91 -21.40 -2.76
C GLU A 160 -11.28 -19.96 -2.34
N GLU A 161 -12.57 -19.65 -2.32
CA GLU A 161 -13.14 -18.41 -1.75
C GLU A 161 -12.75 -17.10 -2.47
N GLY A 162 -12.75 -17.09 -3.79
CA GLY A 162 -12.49 -15.86 -4.56
C GLY A 162 -11.04 -15.36 -4.48
N GLY A 163 -10.76 -14.20 -5.06
CA GLY A 163 -9.42 -13.64 -5.10
C GLY A 163 -8.46 -14.38 -6.04
N ARG A 164 -7.17 -14.16 -5.88
CA ARG A 164 -6.08 -14.82 -6.65
C ARG A 164 -4.87 -15.07 -5.77
N THR A 165 -4.10 -16.10 -6.10
CA THR A 165 -2.81 -16.36 -5.45
C THR A 165 -1.66 -16.12 -6.42
N LEU A 166 -0.75 -15.22 -6.08
CA LEU A 166 0.53 -15.03 -6.77
C LEU A 166 1.60 -15.92 -6.13
N LEU A 167 2.22 -16.75 -6.95
CA LEU A 167 3.31 -17.63 -6.57
C LEU A 167 4.60 -17.15 -7.23
N GLY A 168 5.46 -16.51 -6.45
CA GLY A 168 6.72 -15.92 -6.89
C GLY A 168 7.72 -16.91 -7.46
N ALA A 169 8.71 -16.37 -8.17
CA ALA A 169 9.71 -17.15 -8.87
C ALA A 169 10.40 -18.19 -7.97
N GLY A 170 10.49 -19.43 -8.43
CA GLY A 170 11.19 -20.51 -7.74
C GLY A 170 10.59 -20.94 -6.40
N CYS A 171 9.40 -20.45 -6.02
CA CYS A 171 8.74 -20.91 -4.79
C CYS A 171 8.36 -22.39 -4.88
N LYS A 172 8.21 -23.05 -3.73
CA LYS A 172 7.87 -24.46 -3.62
C LYS A 172 6.66 -24.63 -2.71
N ILE A 173 5.56 -25.12 -3.27
CA ILE A 173 4.30 -25.35 -2.58
C ILE A 173 4.12 -26.84 -2.36
N GLY A 174 3.98 -27.24 -1.10
CA GLY A 174 3.78 -28.63 -0.68
C GLY A 174 2.46 -29.24 -1.13
N GLU A 175 2.32 -30.54 -0.94
CA GLU A 175 1.09 -31.26 -1.27
C GLU A 175 -0.07 -30.83 -0.37
N GLY A 176 -1.29 -30.75 -0.91
CA GLY A 176 -2.50 -30.45 -0.17
C GLY A 176 -2.57 -29.04 0.43
N VAL A 177 -1.70 -28.11 0.02
CA VAL A 177 -1.78 -26.71 0.45
C VAL A 177 -3.07 -26.09 -0.08
N ARG A 178 -3.76 -25.35 0.80
CA ARG A 178 -4.99 -24.64 0.48
C ARG A 178 -4.78 -23.13 0.57
N PHE A 179 -5.09 -22.44 -0.51
CA PHE A 179 -5.14 -20.98 -0.57
C PHE A 179 -6.59 -20.52 -0.55
N LEU A 180 -6.91 -19.55 0.28
CA LEU A 180 -8.23 -18.95 0.44
C LEU A 180 -8.13 -17.44 0.27
N GLY A 181 -9.07 -16.85 -0.49
CA GLY A 181 -9.04 -15.42 -0.78
C GLY A 181 -7.84 -15.00 -1.63
N SER A 182 -7.17 -13.93 -1.26
CA SER A 182 -6.00 -13.41 -1.97
C SER A 182 -4.69 -13.69 -1.22
N VAL A 183 -3.74 -14.39 -1.86
CA VAL A 183 -2.48 -14.75 -1.21
C VAL A 183 -1.29 -14.37 -2.10
N CYS A 184 -0.31 -13.68 -1.53
CA CYS A 184 0.95 -13.41 -2.18
C CYS A 184 2.05 -14.27 -1.55
N VAL A 185 2.74 -15.10 -2.36
CA VAL A 185 3.90 -15.88 -1.94
C VAL A 185 5.12 -15.40 -2.71
N GLY A 186 6.05 -14.75 -2.02
CA GLY A 186 7.28 -14.19 -2.57
C GLY A 186 8.22 -15.25 -3.16
N ALA A 187 9.16 -14.79 -3.98
CA ALA A 187 10.13 -15.65 -4.65
C ALA A 187 10.91 -16.53 -3.65
N HIS A 188 11.27 -17.74 -4.09
CA HIS A 188 12.07 -18.71 -3.34
C HIS A 188 11.49 -19.17 -2.00
N SER A 189 10.26 -18.77 -1.67
CA SER A 189 9.57 -19.20 -0.45
C SER A 189 9.14 -20.66 -0.51
N ARG A 190 8.93 -21.26 0.67
CA ARG A 190 8.51 -22.66 0.81
C ARG A 190 7.28 -22.75 1.68
N ILE A 191 6.24 -23.39 1.18
CA ILE A 191 5.02 -23.67 1.93
C ILE A 191 4.91 -25.18 2.15
N GLY A 192 4.88 -25.60 3.40
CA GLY A 192 4.83 -26.99 3.83
C GLY A 192 3.51 -27.68 3.45
N ARG A 193 3.53 -29.01 3.47
CA ARG A 193 2.37 -29.86 3.15
C ARG A 193 1.17 -29.51 4.03
N GLY A 194 -0.02 -29.48 3.46
CA GLY A 194 -1.27 -29.30 4.18
C GLY A 194 -1.45 -27.93 4.82
N ALA A 195 -0.55 -26.98 4.61
CA ALA A 195 -0.70 -25.62 5.14
C ALA A 195 -1.92 -24.92 4.54
N LEU A 196 -2.57 -24.05 5.34
CA LEU A 196 -3.71 -23.25 4.94
C LEU A 196 -3.34 -21.76 5.05
N LEU A 197 -3.46 -21.03 3.96
CA LEU A 197 -3.18 -19.60 3.88
C LEU A 197 -4.41 -18.85 3.41
N ARG A 198 -4.86 -17.87 4.21
CA ARG A 198 -6.01 -17.02 3.91
C ARG A 198 -5.60 -15.55 3.93
N ASP A 199 -5.78 -14.83 2.83
CA ASP A 199 -5.54 -13.39 2.74
C ASP A 199 -4.18 -12.96 3.35
N CYS A 200 -3.09 -13.59 2.92
CA CYS A 200 -1.76 -13.43 3.50
C CYS A 200 -0.73 -12.93 2.50
N VAL A 201 0.29 -12.27 3.04
CA VAL A 201 1.51 -11.91 2.31
C VAL A 201 2.70 -12.65 2.91
N ILE A 202 3.31 -13.52 2.15
CA ILE A 202 4.55 -14.23 2.48
C ILE A 202 5.66 -13.60 1.65
N LEU A 203 6.61 -12.94 2.29
CA LEU A 203 7.70 -12.29 1.59
C LEU A 203 8.79 -13.28 1.17
N GLU A 204 9.68 -12.82 0.29
CA GLU A 204 10.72 -13.62 -0.37
C GLU A 204 11.53 -14.49 0.61
N GLY A 205 11.79 -15.73 0.22
CA GLY A 205 12.65 -16.67 0.95
C GLY A 205 12.06 -17.21 2.26
N ALA A 206 10.84 -16.83 2.61
CA ALA A 206 10.21 -17.29 3.84
C ALA A 206 9.82 -18.77 3.76
N THR A 207 9.76 -19.43 4.92
CA THR A 207 9.37 -20.83 5.05
C THR A 207 8.18 -20.95 6.00
N VAL A 208 7.11 -21.58 5.53
CA VAL A 208 5.93 -21.96 6.32
C VAL A 208 5.92 -23.46 6.48
N GLY A 209 5.84 -23.92 7.71
CA GLY A 209 5.88 -25.33 8.09
C GLY A 209 4.64 -26.12 7.65
N GLU A 210 4.73 -27.44 7.78
CA GLU A 210 3.65 -28.38 7.50
C GLU A 210 2.45 -28.11 8.41
N GLY A 211 1.22 -28.21 7.91
CA GLY A 211 -0.01 -28.02 8.68
C GLY A 211 -0.26 -26.62 9.23
N ALA A 212 0.64 -25.67 9.01
CA ALA A 212 0.49 -24.31 9.54
C ALA A 212 -0.74 -23.61 8.96
N ARG A 213 -1.39 -22.76 9.78
CA ARG A 213 -2.58 -21.98 9.41
C ARG A 213 -2.28 -20.50 9.56
N LEU A 214 -2.34 -19.77 8.47
CA LEU A 214 -2.06 -18.34 8.39
C LEU A 214 -3.28 -17.59 7.90
N GLU A 215 -3.67 -16.55 8.61
CA GLU A 215 -4.83 -15.73 8.26
C GLU A 215 -4.52 -14.25 8.46
N ARG A 216 -4.79 -13.42 7.43
CA ARG A 216 -4.63 -11.96 7.42
C ARG A 216 -3.35 -11.48 8.10
N CYS A 217 -2.22 -12.06 7.69
CA CYS A 217 -0.92 -11.80 8.28
C CYS A 217 0.17 -11.57 7.23
N ILE A 218 1.30 -11.02 7.68
CA ILE A 218 2.48 -10.80 6.85
C ILE A 218 3.64 -11.57 7.45
N ILE A 219 4.28 -12.41 6.64
CA ILE A 219 5.49 -13.15 7.02
C ILE A 219 6.69 -12.51 6.34
N GLY A 220 7.58 -11.94 7.13
CA GLY A 220 8.75 -11.19 6.67
C GLY A 220 9.74 -12.02 5.85
N ARG A 221 10.60 -11.32 5.11
CA ARG A 221 11.61 -11.93 4.24
C ARG A 221 12.50 -12.91 5.03
N GLY A 222 12.72 -14.10 4.48
CA GLY A 222 13.59 -15.12 5.09
C GLY A 222 13.15 -15.65 6.44
N SER A 223 11.93 -15.32 6.89
CA SER A 223 11.40 -15.79 8.17
C SER A 223 10.96 -17.24 8.11
N ARG A 224 10.88 -17.88 9.28
CA ARG A 224 10.43 -19.27 9.43
C ARG A 224 9.22 -19.31 10.37
N VAL A 225 8.14 -19.89 9.89
CA VAL A 225 7.00 -20.34 10.70
C VAL A 225 7.09 -21.85 10.79
N GLY A 226 7.07 -22.40 12.01
CA GLY A 226 7.18 -23.83 12.29
C GLY A 226 5.95 -24.63 11.82
N ALA A 227 6.00 -25.94 12.01
CA ALA A 227 4.89 -26.84 11.71
C ALA A 227 3.72 -26.62 12.68
N ASP A 228 2.49 -26.84 12.20
CA ASP A 228 1.25 -26.78 12.98
C ASP A 228 1.05 -25.45 13.76
N CYS A 229 1.71 -24.39 13.31
CA CYS A 229 1.52 -23.04 13.87
C CYS A 229 0.19 -22.44 13.42
N THR A 230 -0.39 -21.60 14.26
CA THR A 230 -1.50 -20.70 13.90
C THR A 230 -1.02 -19.26 14.00
N VAL A 231 -1.10 -18.52 12.90
CA VAL A 231 -0.77 -17.09 12.84
C VAL A 231 -2.02 -16.32 12.45
N GLY A 232 -2.54 -15.53 13.37
CA GLY A 232 -3.82 -14.84 13.24
C GLY A 232 -3.74 -13.45 12.61
N PRO A 233 -4.92 -12.80 12.46
CA PRO A 233 -5.04 -11.48 11.86
C PRO A 233 -4.22 -10.39 12.57
N GLY A 234 -3.65 -9.47 11.78
CA GLY A 234 -2.85 -8.35 12.29
C GLY A 234 -1.41 -8.70 12.64
N THR A 235 -1.02 -9.98 12.57
CA THR A 235 0.35 -10.40 12.85
C THR A 235 1.29 -10.05 11.70
N ALA A 236 2.41 -9.39 12.01
CA ALA A 236 3.51 -9.18 11.08
C ALA A 236 4.82 -9.71 11.68
N LEU A 237 5.41 -10.70 11.07
CA LEU A 237 6.75 -11.17 11.44
C LEU A 237 7.80 -10.36 10.71
N GLY A 238 8.75 -9.80 11.45
CA GLY A 238 9.90 -9.08 10.88
C GLY A 238 10.79 -10.03 10.05
N ALA A 239 11.64 -9.46 9.20
CA ALA A 239 12.58 -10.24 8.39
C ALA A 239 13.50 -11.12 9.27
N GLY A 240 13.73 -12.37 8.86
CA GLY A 240 14.59 -13.33 9.57
C GLY A 240 14.02 -13.86 10.88
N SER A 241 12.77 -13.53 11.24
CA SER A 241 12.12 -14.05 12.45
C SER A 241 11.89 -15.56 12.37
N SER A 242 11.86 -16.21 13.55
CA SER A 242 11.55 -17.63 13.64
C SER A 242 10.48 -17.88 14.70
N VAL A 243 9.48 -18.66 14.33
CA VAL A 243 8.39 -19.12 15.19
C VAL A 243 8.52 -20.65 15.31
N SER A 244 8.55 -21.15 16.55
CA SER A 244 8.67 -22.58 16.83
C SER A 244 7.41 -23.34 16.42
N ASP A 245 7.54 -24.67 16.21
CA ASP A 245 6.40 -25.52 15.91
C ASP A 245 5.29 -25.39 16.98
N PHE A 246 4.04 -25.60 16.59
CA PHE A 246 2.83 -25.55 17.43
C PHE A 246 2.53 -24.19 18.10
N SER A 247 3.21 -23.11 17.73
CA SER A 247 2.97 -21.79 18.28
C SER A 247 1.64 -21.19 17.80
N ARG A 248 1.07 -20.28 18.62
CA ARG A 248 -0.11 -19.48 18.26
C ARG A 248 0.20 -17.99 18.47
N LEU A 249 -0.01 -17.19 17.43
CA LEU A 249 0.22 -15.74 17.39
C LEU A 249 -1.04 -15.01 16.94
#